data_9d75908755e45da49125a3d3b1cf369b
#
_entry.id   9d75908755e45da49125a3d3b1cf369b
#
_cell.length_a   1.000
_cell.length_b   1.000
_cell.length_c   1.000
_cell.angle_alpha   90.00
_cell.angle_beta   90.00
_cell.angle_gamma   90.00
#
_symmetry.space_group_name_H-M   'P 1'
#
loop_
_entity.id
_entity.type
_entity.pdbx_description
1 polymer ?
#
loop_
_entity_poly.entity_id
_entity_poly.type
_entity_poly.pdbx_seq_one_letter_code
_entity_poly.pdbx_strand_id
1 'polypeptide(L)'
;MAWCATGRPIDPVTQDACAFFEDHVVIGEQGGQVAVENHAGSDVAKAFTSVKAALHQNHGLLTASRHSIEAAAFWFIALERCCQQQLDIAASGVEPIFIPRDRALYSREHVGSEYIGWLHFQTIWNKLIEDQPLSLIHI
;
A
#
# COMPACT_ATOMS: atom_id res chain seq x y z
N MET A 1 -0.07 8.31 -4.99
CA MET A 1 -1.33 8.22 -5.79
C MET A 1 -1.13 8.33 -7.30
N ALA A 2 -0.21 9.18 -7.80
CA ALA A 2 0.01 9.33 -9.25
C ALA A 2 0.38 8.02 -9.98
N TRP A 3 1.08 7.09 -9.30
CA TRP A 3 1.39 5.78 -9.87
C TRP A 3 0.13 4.98 -10.28
N CYS A 4 -0.98 5.12 -9.55
CA CYS A 4 -2.23 4.42 -9.88
C CYS A 4 -2.79 4.80 -11.26
N ALA A 5 -2.48 6.00 -11.77
CA ALA A 5 -2.89 6.41 -13.11
C ALA A 5 -2.19 5.61 -14.22
N THR A 6 -1.11 4.91 -13.92
CA THR A 6 -0.40 4.06 -14.91
C THR A 6 -1.06 2.71 -15.11
N GLY A 7 -1.92 2.26 -14.20
CA GLY A 7 -2.48 0.92 -14.19
C GLY A 7 -1.45 -0.20 -13.95
N ARG A 8 -0.25 0.14 -13.47
CA ARG A 8 0.84 -0.81 -13.22
C ARG A 8 0.89 -1.25 -11.75
N PRO A 9 1.29 -2.50 -11.47
CA PRO A 9 1.55 -2.96 -10.10
C PRO A 9 2.81 -2.31 -9.52
N ILE A 10 3.09 -2.58 -8.25
CA ILE A 10 4.35 -2.26 -7.57
C ILE A 10 5.36 -3.36 -7.89
N ASP A 11 6.43 -3.01 -8.56
CA ASP A 11 7.53 -3.90 -8.87
C ASP A 11 8.50 -4.03 -7.65
N PRO A 12 9.14 -5.20 -7.45
CA PRO A 12 10.06 -5.43 -6.32
C PRO A 12 11.43 -4.80 -6.59
N VAL A 13 11.49 -3.48 -6.63
CA VAL A 13 12.72 -2.70 -6.90
C VAL A 13 13.41 -2.22 -5.63
N THR A 14 12.73 -2.28 -4.49
CA THR A 14 13.27 -1.96 -3.17
C THR A 14 12.79 -2.98 -2.15
N GLN A 15 13.47 -3.07 -1.00
CA GLN A 15 13.04 -3.93 0.10
C GLN A 15 11.64 -3.55 0.60
N ASP A 16 11.33 -2.26 0.68
CA ASP A 16 10.02 -1.77 1.10
C ASP A 16 8.91 -2.20 0.11
N ALA A 17 9.19 -2.16 -1.20
CA ALA A 17 8.27 -2.63 -2.23
C ALA A 17 7.99 -4.13 -2.10
N CYS A 18 8.97 -4.92 -1.61
CA CYS A 18 8.77 -6.35 -1.36
C CYS A 18 7.73 -6.62 -0.27
N ALA A 19 7.44 -5.67 0.64
CA ALA A 19 6.35 -5.83 1.61
C ALA A 19 5.00 -6.09 0.94
N PHE A 20 4.84 -5.65 -0.31
CA PHE A 20 3.61 -5.79 -1.11
C PHE A 20 3.74 -6.83 -2.22
N PHE A 21 4.87 -7.53 -2.33
CA PHE A 21 5.12 -8.48 -3.41
C PHE A 21 4.14 -9.67 -3.36
N GLU A 22 3.39 -9.89 -4.44
CA GLU A 22 2.29 -10.87 -4.51
C GLU A 22 1.25 -10.70 -3.37
N ASP A 23 1.12 -9.49 -2.81
CA ASP A 23 0.19 -9.15 -1.73
C ASP A 23 -0.49 -7.80 -1.99
N HIS A 24 -0.62 -7.47 -3.28
CA HIS A 24 -1.39 -6.34 -3.78
C HIS A 24 -2.03 -6.67 -5.12
N VAL A 25 -3.02 -5.88 -5.49
CA VAL A 25 -3.75 -6.01 -6.77
C VAL A 25 -3.93 -4.64 -7.42
N VAL A 26 -4.02 -4.62 -8.75
CA VAL A 26 -4.45 -3.44 -9.52
C VAL A 26 -5.92 -3.61 -9.89
N ILE A 27 -6.75 -2.63 -9.51
CA ILE A 27 -8.17 -2.59 -9.86
C ILE A 27 -8.31 -1.58 -11.02
N GLY A 28 -8.55 -2.08 -12.24
CA GLY A 28 -8.52 -1.27 -13.47
C GLY A 28 -9.88 -1.03 -14.12
N GLU A 29 -10.81 -1.96 -14.03
CA GLU A 29 -12.04 -2.00 -14.84
C GLU A 29 -12.98 -0.78 -14.64
N GLN A 30 -12.95 -0.14 -13.47
CA GLN A 30 -13.75 1.03 -13.14
C GLN A 30 -12.89 2.25 -12.78
N GLY A 31 -11.68 2.29 -13.32
CA GLY A 31 -10.71 3.35 -13.01
C GLY A 31 -11.26 4.75 -13.24
N GLY A 32 -11.26 5.57 -12.17
CA GLY A 32 -11.74 6.95 -12.21
C GLY A 32 -13.27 7.13 -12.15
N GLN A 33 -14.05 6.06 -12.14
CA GLN A 33 -15.50 6.15 -11.95
C GLN A 33 -15.85 6.28 -10.48
N VAL A 34 -16.79 7.20 -10.18
CA VAL A 34 -17.34 7.31 -8.83
C VAL A 34 -18.26 6.13 -8.54
N ALA A 35 -17.99 5.41 -7.45
CA ALA A 35 -18.81 4.29 -7.01
C ALA A 35 -20.11 4.80 -6.38
N VAL A 36 -21.18 4.88 -7.17
CA VAL A 36 -22.52 5.33 -6.72
C VAL A 36 -23.41 4.14 -6.36
N GLU A 37 -23.14 2.98 -6.92
CA GLU A 37 -23.95 1.79 -6.78
C GLU A 37 -23.30 0.73 -5.88
N ASN A 38 -24.13 -0.03 -5.17
CA ASN A 38 -23.65 -1.04 -4.19
C ASN A 38 -22.74 -2.12 -4.79
N HIS A 39 -22.90 -2.44 -6.08
CA HIS A 39 -22.06 -3.46 -6.71
C HIS A 39 -20.59 -3.00 -6.88
N ALA A 40 -20.32 -1.71 -7.10
CA ALA A 40 -18.97 -1.18 -7.22
C ALA A 40 -18.15 -1.39 -5.94
N GLY A 41 -18.77 -1.19 -4.76
CA GLY A 41 -18.14 -1.49 -3.47
C GLY A 41 -17.87 -2.98 -3.27
N SER A 42 -18.78 -3.84 -3.76
CA SER A 42 -18.59 -5.29 -3.71
C SER A 42 -17.40 -5.76 -4.55
N ASP A 43 -17.17 -5.17 -5.71
CA ASP A 43 -16.05 -5.54 -6.59
C ASP A 43 -14.71 -5.11 -6.00
N VAL A 44 -14.64 -3.94 -5.38
CA VAL A 44 -13.47 -3.51 -4.60
C VAL A 44 -13.24 -4.48 -3.42
N ALA A 45 -14.28 -4.86 -2.68
CA ALA A 45 -14.16 -5.78 -1.55
C ALA A 45 -13.64 -7.16 -1.96
N LYS A 46 -14.05 -7.67 -3.13
CA LYS A 46 -13.55 -8.94 -3.68
C LYS A 46 -12.04 -8.91 -3.93
N ALA A 47 -11.49 -7.78 -4.33
CA ALA A 47 -10.06 -7.61 -4.56
C ALA A 47 -9.23 -7.85 -3.29
N PHE A 48 -9.77 -7.54 -2.10
CA PHE A 48 -9.11 -7.73 -0.80
C PHE A 48 -9.27 -9.13 -0.20
N THR A 49 -9.77 -10.10 -0.94
CA THR A 49 -10.00 -11.47 -0.40
C THR A 49 -8.71 -12.12 0.11
N SER A 50 -7.57 -11.84 -0.52
CA SER A 50 -6.29 -12.47 -0.21
C SER A 50 -5.12 -11.50 -0.08
N VAL A 51 -5.29 -10.21 -0.40
CA VAL A 51 -4.21 -9.21 -0.39
C VAL A 51 -4.50 -8.09 0.59
N LYS A 52 -3.45 -7.37 1.03
CA LYS A 52 -3.58 -6.24 1.96
C LYS A 52 -3.63 -4.87 1.28
N ALA A 53 -3.32 -4.81 0.00
CA ALA A 53 -3.23 -3.54 -0.73
C ALA A 53 -3.85 -3.62 -2.12
N ALA A 54 -4.42 -2.51 -2.58
CA ALA A 54 -4.90 -2.35 -3.95
C ALA A 54 -4.53 -0.97 -4.51
N LEU A 55 -4.13 -0.97 -5.77
CA LEU A 55 -3.95 0.23 -6.57
C LEU A 55 -5.19 0.40 -7.45
N HIS A 56 -6.09 1.28 -7.06
CA HIS A 56 -7.29 1.56 -7.85
C HIS A 56 -6.93 2.58 -8.94
N GLN A 57 -6.94 2.13 -10.19
CA GLN A 57 -6.54 2.94 -11.34
C GLN A 57 -7.32 4.24 -11.40
N ASN A 58 -6.61 5.36 -11.63
CA ASN A 58 -7.15 6.73 -11.70
C ASN A 58 -7.93 7.20 -10.44
N HIS A 59 -7.84 6.45 -9.34
CA HIS A 59 -8.49 6.81 -8.07
C HIS A 59 -7.44 6.98 -6.95
N GLY A 60 -6.71 5.93 -6.59
CA GLY A 60 -5.71 5.98 -5.53
C GLY A 60 -5.40 4.63 -4.91
N LEU A 61 -4.93 4.67 -3.68
CA LEU A 61 -4.51 3.49 -2.93
C LEU A 61 -5.58 3.06 -1.93
N LEU A 62 -5.69 1.76 -1.74
CA LEU A 62 -6.51 1.15 -0.70
C LEU A 62 -5.65 0.14 0.07
N THR A 63 -5.78 0.12 1.38
CA THR A 63 -5.11 -0.87 2.24
C THR A 63 -6.08 -1.42 3.26
N ALA A 64 -5.86 -2.66 3.65
CA ALA A 64 -6.65 -3.35 4.66
C ALA A 64 -5.73 -4.17 5.56
N SER A 65 -6.15 -4.39 6.79
CA SER A 65 -5.52 -5.31 7.72
C SER A 65 -6.60 -6.19 8.35
N ARG A 66 -6.22 -7.43 8.66
CA ARG A 66 -7.10 -8.38 9.35
C ARG A 66 -7.00 -8.25 10.88
N HIS A 67 -6.02 -7.50 11.38
CA HIS A 67 -5.68 -7.48 12.79
C HIS A 67 -5.78 -6.11 13.44
N SER A 68 -5.42 -5.03 12.73
CA SER A 68 -5.42 -3.71 13.33
C SER A 68 -5.55 -2.56 12.32
N ILE A 69 -6.15 -1.46 12.75
CA ILE A 69 -6.23 -0.21 11.98
C ILE A 69 -4.84 0.38 11.78
N GLU A 70 -3.98 0.25 12.78
CA GLU A 70 -2.61 0.73 12.78
C GLU A 70 -1.79 0.11 11.63
N ALA A 71 -1.88 -1.20 11.45
CA ALA A 71 -1.21 -1.87 10.34
C ALA A 71 -1.76 -1.39 8.99
N ALA A 72 -3.09 -1.25 8.84
CA ALA A 72 -3.69 -0.73 7.62
C ALA A 72 -3.22 0.69 7.31
N ALA A 73 -3.13 1.56 8.32
CA ALA A 73 -2.63 2.93 8.17
C ALA A 73 -1.15 2.97 7.79
N PHE A 74 -0.32 2.13 8.43
CA PHE A 74 1.10 2.02 8.06
C PHE A 74 1.28 1.54 6.62
N TRP A 75 0.52 0.51 6.19
CA TRP A 75 0.59 0.00 4.82
C TRP A 75 0.20 1.06 3.80
N PHE A 76 -0.75 1.95 4.11
CA PHE A 76 -1.09 3.06 3.22
C PHE A 76 0.09 4.01 3.02
N ILE A 77 0.76 4.40 4.10
CA ILE A 77 1.94 5.27 4.06
C ILE A 77 3.09 4.60 3.30
N ALA A 78 3.36 3.32 3.60
CA ALA A 78 4.42 2.56 2.96
C ALA A 78 4.16 2.38 1.46
N LEU A 79 2.92 2.06 1.08
CA LEU A 79 2.54 1.88 -0.33
C LEU A 79 2.65 3.19 -1.12
N GLU A 80 2.29 4.35 -0.54
CA GLU A 80 2.47 5.64 -1.19
C GLU A 80 3.94 5.95 -1.44
N ARG A 81 4.83 5.62 -0.49
CA ARG A 81 6.29 5.73 -0.68
C ARG A 81 6.79 4.82 -1.81
N CYS A 82 6.30 3.58 -1.87
CA CYS A 82 6.64 2.67 -2.96
C CYS A 82 6.17 3.22 -4.32
N CYS A 83 4.96 3.79 -4.38
CA CYS A 83 4.48 4.46 -5.59
C CYS A 83 5.39 5.61 -6.03
N GLN A 84 5.86 6.43 -5.10
CA GLN A 84 6.80 7.52 -5.40
C GLN A 84 8.13 6.96 -5.93
N GLN A 85 8.68 5.92 -5.31
CA GLN A 85 9.90 5.26 -5.77
C GLN A 85 9.75 4.72 -7.22
N GLN A 86 8.60 4.11 -7.55
CA GLN A 86 8.31 3.64 -8.90
C GLN A 86 8.29 4.80 -9.91
N LEU A 87 7.69 5.93 -9.55
CA LEU A 87 7.67 7.13 -10.39
C LEU A 87 9.07 7.70 -10.62
N ASP A 88 9.87 7.79 -9.56
CA ASP A 88 11.23 8.32 -9.62
C ASP A 88 12.13 7.44 -10.52
N ILE A 89 12.01 6.12 -10.39
CA ILE A 89 12.71 5.16 -11.25
C ILE A 89 12.24 5.33 -12.70
N ALA A 90 10.94 5.39 -12.96
CA ALA A 90 10.41 5.57 -14.30
C ALA A 90 10.87 6.92 -14.92
N ALA A 91 10.93 7.97 -14.11
CA ALA A 91 11.40 9.29 -14.56
C ALA A 91 12.91 9.34 -14.84
N SER A 92 13.69 8.48 -14.19
CA SER A 92 15.15 8.43 -14.41
C SER A 92 15.54 7.92 -15.80
N GLY A 93 14.65 7.17 -16.45
CA GLY A 93 14.95 6.50 -17.72
C GLY A 93 15.96 5.35 -17.61
N VAL A 94 16.35 4.98 -16.41
CA VAL A 94 17.25 3.85 -16.15
C VAL A 94 16.43 2.59 -15.92
N GLU A 95 16.81 1.49 -16.55
CA GLU A 95 16.16 0.19 -16.34
C GLU A 95 16.45 -0.31 -14.93
N PRO A 96 15.42 -0.60 -14.10
CA PRO A 96 15.62 -1.05 -12.75
C PRO A 96 16.11 -2.50 -12.67
N ILE A 97 16.87 -2.81 -11.64
CA ILE A 97 17.23 -4.18 -11.30
C ILE A 97 16.18 -4.71 -10.32
N PHE A 98 15.41 -5.71 -10.75
CA PHE A 98 14.38 -6.32 -9.92
C PHE A 98 14.98 -7.27 -8.88
N ILE A 99 14.43 -7.26 -7.69
CA ILE A 99 14.74 -8.25 -6.65
C ILE A 99 14.17 -9.60 -7.09
N PRO A 100 14.98 -10.68 -7.15
CA PRO A 100 14.51 -12.01 -7.52
C PRO A 100 13.34 -12.48 -6.65
N ARG A 101 12.43 -13.26 -7.24
CA ARG A 101 11.17 -13.68 -6.60
C ARG A 101 11.36 -14.32 -5.23
N ASP A 102 12.33 -15.22 -5.09
CA ASP A 102 12.64 -15.90 -3.84
C ASP A 102 13.03 -14.92 -2.73
N ARG A 103 13.86 -13.93 -3.04
CA ARG A 103 14.25 -12.86 -2.13
C ARG A 103 13.12 -11.88 -1.82
N ALA A 104 12.30 -11.57 -2.81
CA ALA A 104 11.14 -10.70 -2.61
C ALA A 104 10.11 -11.35 -1.68
N LEU A 105 9.86 -12.66 -1.83
CA LEU A 105 9.01 -13.43 -0.92
C LEU A 105 9.58 -13.48 0.50
N TYR A 106 10.87 -13.75 0.63
CA TYR A 106 11.55 -13.74 1.93
C TYR A 106 11.40 -12.37 2.61
N SER A 107 11.65 -11.29 1.88
CA SER A 107 11.49 -9.93 2.41
C SER A 107 10.04 -9.64 2.80
N ARG A 108 9.06 -10.05 1.98
CA ARG A 108 7.63 -9.90 2.31
C ARG A 108 7.28 -10.56 3.65
N GLU A 109 7.75 -11.77 3.90
CA GLU A 109 7.49 -12.48 5.16
C GLU A 109 8.02 -11.74 6.37
N HIS A 110 9.15 -11.05 6.23
CA HIS A 110 9.82 -10.36 7.34
C HIS A 110 9.37 -8.91 7.53
N VAL A 111 9.21 -8.14 6.44
CA VAL A 111 8.86 -6.71 6.52
C VAL A 111 7.40 -6.43 6.14
N GLY A 112 6.69 -7.40 5.57
CA GLY A 112 5.31 -7.28 5.13
C GLY A 112 4.27 -7.90 6.08
N SER A 113 4.67 -8.40 7.25
CA SER A 113 3.76 -9.05 8.19
C SER A 113 2.87 -8.04 8.93
N GLU A 114 1.68 -8.47 9.36
CA GLU A 114 0.73 -7.65 10.13
C GLU A 114 1.37 -7.09 11.41
N TYR A 115 2.17 -7.89 12.10
CA TYR A 115 2.89 -7.45 13.30
C TYR A 115 3.86 -6.30 12.98
N ILE A 116 4.60 -6.39 11.89
CA ILE A 116 5.54 -5.34 11.48
C ILE A 116 4.77 -4.07 11.09
N GLY A 117 3.65 -4.18 10.39
CA GLY A 117 2.80 -3.03 10.09
C GLY A 117 2.32 -2.31 11.35
N TRP A 118 1.82 -3.06 12.31
CA TRP A 118 1.43 -2.53 13.62
C TRP A 118 2.60 -1.88 14.35
N LEU A 119 3.76 -2.56 14.43
CA LEU A 119 4.94 -2.07 15.14
C LEU A 119 5.46 -0.75 14.58
N HIS A 120 5.57 -0.64 13.26
CA HIS A 120 6.02 0.59 12.62
C HIS A 120 5.05 1.75 12.82
N PHE A 121 3.74 1.48 12.86
CA PHE A 121 2.76 2.51 13.16
C PHE A 121 2.92 3.09 14.56
N GLN A 122 3.35 2.30 15.55
CA GLN A 122 3.56 2.80 16.91
C GLN A 122 4.55 3.98 16.95
N THR A 123 5.59 3.95 16.13
CA THR A 123 6.55 5.07 16.03
C THR A 123 5.88 6.35 15.51
N ILE A 124 5.03 6.21 14.49
CA ILE A 124 4.27 7.32 13.89
C ILE A 124 3.28 7.86 14.93
N TRP A 125 2.57 6.97 15.62
CA TRP A 125 1.60 7.30 16.66
C TRP A 125 2.24 8.06 17.83
N ASN A 126 3.35 7.55 18.36
CA ASN A 126 4.06 8.19 19.45
C ASN A 126 4.53 9.60 19.07
N LYS A 127 5.05 9.77 17.85
CA LYS A 127 5.44 11.08 17.35
C LYS A 127 4.26 12.03 17.20
N LEU A 128 3.13 11.54 16.71
CA LEU A 128 1.91 12.35 16.60
C LEU A 128 1.41 12.84 17.96
N ILE A 129 1.39 11.97 18.97
CA ILE A 129 0.97 12.34 20.34
C ILE A 129 1.93 13.38 20.94
N GLU A 130 3.23 13.20 20.72
CA GLU A 130 4.25 14.14 21.21
C GLU A 130 4.06 15.52 20.57
N ASP A 131 3.86 15.58 19.26
CA ASP A 131 3.74 16.84 18.52
C ASP A 131 2.36 17.51 18.67
N GLN A 132 1.30 16.70 18.86
CA GLN A 132 -0.08 17.15 18.89
C GLN A 132 -0.88 16.48 20.03
N PRO A 133 -0.54 16.76 21.30
CA PRO A 133 -1.15 16.07 22.44
C PRO A 133 -2.67 16.31 22.57
N LEU A 134 -3.19 17.40 21.99
CA LEU A 134 -4.62 17.71 21.99
C LEU A 134 -5.42 16.94 20.93
N SER A 135 -4.78 16.26 19.99
CA SER A 135 -5.47 15.48 18.95
C SER A 135 -6.27 14.30 19.52
N LEU A 136 -5.97 13.87 20.74
CA LEU A 136 -6.67 12.78 21.46
C LEU A 136 -7.89 13.23 22.25
N ILE A 137 -8.17 14.52 22.37
CA ILE A 137 -9.30 15.02 23.20
C ILE A 137 -10.66 14.69 22.56
N HIS A 138 -10.70 14.34 21.28
CA HIS A 138 -11.93 14.06 20.53
C HIS A 138 -12.15 12.56 20.24
N ILE A 139 -11.33 11.71 20.81
CA ILE A 139 -11.52 10.27 20.83
C ILE A 139 -12.03 9.87 22.24
#